data_d01fc0226708c6e9f5d7d12ca76f87e3
#
_entry.id   d01fc0226708c6e9f5d7d12ca76f87e3
#
_cell.length_a   1.000
_cell.length_b   1.000
_cell.length_c   1.000
_cell.angle_alpha   90.00
_cell.angle_beta   90.00
_cell.angle_gamma   90.00
#
_symmetry.space_group_name_H-M   'P 1'
#
loop_
_entity.id
_entity.type
_entity.pdbx_description
1 polymer ?
#
loop_
_entity_poly.entity_id
_entity_poly.type
_entity_poly.pdbx_seq_one_letter_code
_entity_poly.pdbx_strand_id
1 'polypeptide(L)'
;ASLVGSEMCIRDRFGTALAVLFSVSVSSQIPFTKVETKNMMRKVADWQIAHPNTGHEHDDVSWTHAVLYAGMADWAELSEKEDGYDFYYRWLLRIGSRNQYQLGSWMYHADFIAVAQVYLDLYNKYGQERMIWHTLARTDWVIGHPAKGNLELDYSRIESLDRWSWCDALFMAPPVYAKLYAMTGDKKYVDFLNREYRATYDFLFDKEEHLFYRDSRYFNKKEANGKKVFWGRGNGWVLGGLSEILQALPAKDKHRRFYEDLFVTLSARVAELQSKDGYWHASLLDPESYPSPETSATGFIVYALAYGINEGLLDKDKFTPVVVK
;
A
#
# COMPACT_ATOMS: atom_id res chain seq x y z
N ALA A 1 6.09 2.37 6.95
CA ALA A 1 6.54 2.61 8.33
C ALA A 1 7.94 3.24 8.40
N SER A 2 8.90 2.84 7.54
CA SER A 2 10.25 3.44 7.50
C SER A 2 10.24 4.92 7.09
N LEU A 3 9.21 5.34 6.41
CA LEU A 3 9.12 6.65 5.75
C LEU A 3 8.81 7.82 6.69
N VAL A 4 8.13 7.59 7.80
CA VAL A 4 7.79 8.67 8.74
C VAL A 4 8.99 9.11 9.58
N GLY A 5 10.02 8.29 9.67
CA GLY A 5 11.13 8.49 10.58
C GLY A 5 12.46 9.05 10.01
N SER A 6 12.74 8.89 8.73
CA SER A 6 14.12 9.10 8.26
C SER A 6 14.46 10.50 7.72
N GLU A 7 13.47 11.26 7.25
CA GLU A 7 13.77 12.52 6.55
C GLU A 7 13.05 13.77 7.06
N MET A 8 12.22 13.67 8.10
CA MET A 8 11.64 14.86 8.72
C MET A 8 12.58 15.56 9.68
N CYS A 9 13.90 15.25 9.66
CA CYS A 9 14.91 16.02 10.35
C CYS A 9 15.41 17.15 9.45
N ILE A 10 15.03 18.34 9.81
CA ILE A 10 15.42 19.64 9.26
C ILE A 10 16.95 19.75 9.19
N ARG A 11 17.48 20.06 8.01
CA ARG A 11 18.83 20.60 7.84
C ARG A 11 18.74 22.12 7.96
N ASP A 12 19.19 22.63 9.09
CA ASP A 12 19.39 24.07 9.29
C ASP A 12 20.40 24.61 8.29
N ARG A 13 20.01 25.62 7.53
CA ARG A 13 20.92 26.63 6.97
C ARG A 13 20.42 28.01 7.33
N PHE A 14 21.14 28.67 8.21
CA PHE A 14 20.98 30.07 8.51
C PHE A 14 21.48 30.92 7.36
N GLY A 15 20.66 31.84 6.92
CA GLY A 15 21.01 32.97 6.07
C GLY A 15 20.13 34.15 6.47
N THR A 16 20.74 35.15 7.11
CA THR A 16 20.17 36.40 7.58
C THR A 16 19.67 37.29 6.44
N ALA A 17 18.39 37.65 6.47
CA ALA A 17 17.92 38.93 5.92
C ALA A 17 16.62 39.36 6.65
N LEU A 18 16.67 40.55 7.22
CA LEU A 18 15.63 41.24 8.00
C LEU A 18 14.53 41.74 7.06
N ALA A 19 13.29 41.22 7.17
CA ALA A 19 12.09 41.92 6.72
C ALA A 19 10.94 41.50 7.62
N VAL A 20 10.45 42.45 8.42
CA VAL A 20 9.31 42.28 9.32
C VAL A 20 8.04 42.28 8.50
N LEU A 21 7.45 41.11 8.32
CA LEU A 21 6.04 40.93 8.01
C LEU A 21 5.53 39.79 8.91
N PHE A 22 4.60 40.12 9.80
CA PHE A 22 3.90 39.15 10.62
C PHE A 22 3.06 38.24 9.74
N SER A 23 3.66 37.20 9.21
CA SER A 23 2.94 35.99 8.81
C SER A 23 3.07 35.03 10.00
N VAL A 24 1.96 34.77 10.68
CA VAL A 24 1.87 33.68 11.63
C VAL A 24 1.99 32.39 10.82
N SER A 25 3.21 31.94 10.60
CA SER A 25 3.46 30.59 10.15
C SER A 25 3.08 29.68 11.32
N VAL A 26 1.88 29.12 11.27
CA VAL A 26 1.55 27.95 12.09
C VAL A 26 2.42 26.82 11.55
N SER A 27 3.65 26.74 12.06
CA SER A 27 4.45 25.54 11.95
C SER A 27 3.67 24.48 12.70
N SER A 28 3.02 23.56 11.99
CA SER A 28 2.42 22.38 12.58
C SER A 28 3.56 21.54 13.15
N GLN A 29 3.86 21.73 14.42
CA GLN A 29 4.81 20.87 15.12
C GLN A 29 4.25 19.47 15.09
N ILE A 30 5.04 18.52 14.59
CA ILE A 30 4.72 17.11 14.70
C ILE A 30 4.62 16.78 16.19
N PRO A 31 3.47 16.25 16.67
CA PRO A 31 3.21 16.09 18.10
C PRO A 31 4.05 14.98 18.76
N PHE A 32 4.92 14.30 17.99
CA PHE A 32 5.77 13.21 18.46
C PHE A 32 7.14 13.24 17.78
N THR A 33 8.14 12.72 18.47
CA THR A 33 9.52 12.64 17.97
C THR A 33 9.74 11.38 17.12
N LYS A 34 10.81 11.37 16.31
CA LYS A 34 11.28 10.17 15.61
C LYS A 34 11.44 8.98 16.56
N VAL A 35 11.99 9.22 17.76
CA VAL A 35 12.22 8.17 18.77
C VAL A 35 10.91 7.59 19.28
N GLU A 36 9.94 8.44 19.59
CA GLU A 36 8.60 7.98 20.05
C GLU A 36 7.89 7.18 18.97
N THR A 37 7.91 7.65 17.70
CA THR A 37 7.35 6.91 16.58
C THR A 37 8.00 5.54 16.43
N LYS A 38 9.34 5.48 16.43
CA LYS A 38 10.10 4.22 16.32
C LYS A 38 9.78 3.27 17.47
N ASN A 39 9.67 3.77 18.70
CA ASN A 39 9.31 2.96 19.85
C ASN A 39 7.88 2.40 19.73
N MET A 40 6.94 3.17 19.20
CA MET A 40 5.59 2.68 18.94
C MET A 40 5.55 1.61 17.86
N MET A 41 6.29 1.81 16.75
CA MET A 41 6.43 0.80 15.68
C MET A 41 7.00 -0.50 16.23
N ARG A 42 8.06 -0.43 17.06
CA ARG A 42 8.64 -1.60 17.72
C ARG A 42 7.62 -2.30 18.62
N LYS A 43 6.90 -1.55 19.43
CA LYS A 43 5.87 -2.10 20.32
C LYS A 43 4.78 -2.86 19.54
N VAL A 44 4.34 -2.29 18.41
CA VAL A 44 3.33 -2.94 17.55
C VAL A 44 3.92 -4.21 16.94
N ALA A 45 5.14 -4.16 16.39
CA ALA A 45 5.80 -5.31 15.79
C ALA A 45 6.01 -6.46 16.79
N ASP A 46 6.52 -6.14 17.97
CA ASP A 46 6.74 -7.12 19.05
C ASP A 46 5.42 -7.74 19.51
N TRP A 47 4.36 -6.93 19.61
CA TRP A 47 3.03 -7.42 19.99
C TRP A 47 2.48 -8.40 18.94
N GLN A 48 2.62 -8.10 17.65
CA GLN A 48 2.19 -8.99 16.56
C GLN A 48 2.92 -10.34 16.61
N ILE A 49 4.22 -10.32 16.90
CA ILE A 49 5.02 -11.55 17.01
C ILE A 49 4.62 -12.37 18.26
N ALA A 50 4.35 -11.70 19.37
CA ALA A 50 3.94 -12.35 20.64
C ALA A 50 2.50 -12.88 20.60
N HIS A 51 1.65 -12.34 19.72
CA HIS A 51 0.24 -12.72 19.58
C HIS A 51 -0.04 -13.16 18.14
N PRO A 52 0.57 -14.28 17.69
CA PRO A 52 0.31 -14.78 16.36
C PRO A 52 -1.18 -15.13 16.23
N ASN A 53 -1.77 -14.80 15.10
CA ASN A 53 -3.13 -15.25 14.82
C ASN A 53 -3.10 -16.79 14.66
N THR A 54 -3.55 -17.48 15.67
CA THR A 54 -3.67 -18.95 15.68
C THR A 54 -5.07 -19.42 15.28
N GLY A 55 -5.95 -18.47 14.91
CA GLY A 55 -7.29 -18.77 14.40
C GLY A 55 -7.24 -19.51 13.07
N HIS A 56 -8.16 -20.44 12.86
CA HIS A 56 -8.22 -21.25 11.65
C HIS A 56 -8.72 -20.51 10.41
N GLU A 57 -8.99 -19.20 10.51
CA GLU A 57 -9.57 -18.43 9.41
C GLU A 57 -8.55 -17.98 8.35
N HIS A 58 -7.28 -17.86 8.74
CA HIS A 58 -6.22 -17.36 7.85
C HIS A 58 -4.94 -18.18 8.04
N ASP A 59 -4.48 -18.81 6.97
CA ASP A 59 -3.17 -19.47 6.94
C ASP A 59 -2.02 -18.47 6.77
N ASP A 60 -0.79 -18.92 6.92
CA ASP A 60 0.42 -18.10 6.84
C ASP A 60 0.60 -17.38 5.50
N VAL A 61 0.03 -17.89 4.41
CA VAL A 61 0.18 -17.32 3.06
C VAL A 61 -1.06 -16.54 2.61
N SER A 62 -2.04 -16.37 3.50
CA SER A 62 -3.24 -15.57 3.23
C SER A 62 -2.89 -14.09 3.03
N TRP A 63 -3.74 -13.38 2.32
CA TRP A 63 -3.56 -11.94 2.07
C TRP A 63 -3.45 -11.11 3.36
N THR A 64 -4.18 -11.48 4.41
CA THR A 64 -4.16 -10.78 5.71
C THR A 64 -2.78 -10.85 6.35
N HIS A 65 -2.16 -12.03 6.34
CA HIS A 65 -0.79 -12.20 6.81
C HIS A 65 0.23 -11.57 5.86
N ALA A 66 0.01 -11.65 4.55
CA ALA A 66 0.88 -11.03 3.56
C ALA A 66 1.04 -9.52 3.80
N VAL A 67 -0.06 -8.83 4.12
CA VAL A 67 -0.05 -7.40 4.46
C VAL A 67 0.74 -7.12 5.75
N LEU A 68 0.53 -7.94 6.78
CA LEU A 68 1.33 -7.85 8.01
C LEU A 68 2.82 -8.04 7.70
N TYR A 69 3.17 -9.04 6.89
CA TYR A 69 4.57 -9.32 6.57
C TYR A 69 5.22 -8.22 5.74
N ALA A 70 4.48 -7.55 4.84
CA ALA A 70 4.99 -6.39 4.11
C ALA A 70 5.38 -5.26 5.08
N GLY A 71 4.49 -4.86 5.98
CA GLY A 71 4.82 -3.87 7.00
C GLY A 71 5.93 -4.31 7.97
N MET A 72 6.02 -5.61 8.27
CA MET A 72 7.11 -6.16 9.08
C MET A 72 8.45 -6.19 8.33
N ALA A 73 8.45 -6.29 7.00
CA ALA A 73 9.68 -6.20 6.20
C ALA A 73 10.24 -4.78 6.23
N ASP A 74 9.40 -3.75 6.06
CA ASP A 74 9.79 -2.35 6.21
C ASP A 74 10.35 -2.06 7.61
N TRP A 75 9.67 -2.59 8.65
CA TRP A 75 10.16 -2.48 10.01
C TRP A 75 11.49 -3.20 10.23
N ALA A 76 11.66 -4.39 9.62
CA ALA A 76 12.89 -5.16 9.72
C ALA A 76 14.07 -4.40 9.10
N GLU A 77 13.88 -3.78 7.93
CA GLU A 77 14.89 -2.95 7.28
C GLU A 77 15.29 -1.76 8.14
N LEU A 78 14.31 -1.01 8.65
CA LEU A 78 14.58 0.13 9.52
C LEU A 78 15.32 -0.28 10.80
N SER A 79 14.88 -1.34 11.46
CA SER A 79 15.46 -1.84 12.71
C SER A 79 16.90 -2.34 12.52
N GLU A 80 17.17 -3.05 11.42
CA GLU A 80 18.53 -3.48 11.12
C GLU A 80 19.44 -2.30 10.77
N LYS A 81 18.98 -1.39 9.92
CA LYS A 81 19.77 -0.23 9.48
C LYS A 81 20.12 0.72 10.62
N GLU A 82 19.20 0.96 11.54
CA GLU A 82 19.40 1.94 12.62
C GLU A 82 19.96 1.33 13.91
N ASP A 83 19.60 0.08 14.23
CA ASP A 83 19.91 -0.56 15.52
C ASP A 83 20.80 -1.80 15.38
N GLY A 84 21.09 -2.25 14.16
CA GLY A 84 21.78 -3.52 13.92
C GLY A 84 20.98 -4.76 14.33
N TYR A 85 19.66 -4.63 14.43
CA TYR A 85 18.78 -5.66 15.00
C TYR A 85 18.06 -6.44 13.92
N ASP A 86 18.54 -7.65 13.60
CA ASP A 86 18.07 -8.50 12.51
C ASP A 86 16.93 -9.48 12.90
N PHE A 87 16.42 -9.40 14.13
CA PHE A 87 15.43 -10.34 14.68
C PHE A 87 14.16 -10.44 13.80
N TYR A 88 13.66 -9.32 13.30
CA TYR A 88 12.45 -9.28 12.48
C TYR A 88 12.66 -9.92 11.12
N TYR A 89 13.81 -9.74 10.50
CA TYR A 89 14.18 -10.49 9.30
C TYR A 89 14.27 -11.98 9.55
N ARG A 90 14.85 -12.41 10.66
CA ARG A 90 14.89 -13.85 11.02
C ARG A 90 13.49 -14.40 11.28
N TRP A 91 12.58 -13.61 11.80
CA TRP A 91 11.17 -13.98 11.95
C TRP A 91 10.50 -14.21 10.59
N LEU A 92 10.65 -13.27 9.64
CA LEU A 92 10.15 -13.41 8.27
C LEU A 92 10.76 -14.60 7.53
N LEU A 93 12.07 -14.83 7.67
CA LEU A 93 12.74 -16.01 7.11
C LEU A 93 12.16 -17.34 7.62
N ARG A 94 11.81 -17.42 8.92
CA ARG A 94 11.16 -18.61 9.48
C ARG A 94 9.79 -18.84 8.85
N ILE A 95 9.01 -17.79 8.63
CA ILE A 95 7.71 -17.88 7.96
C ILE A 95 7.89 -18.35 6.51
N GLY A 96 8.75 -17.73 5.74
CA GLY A 96 9.03 -18.14 4.36
C GLY A 96 9.51 -19.58 4.28
N SER A 97 10.48 -19.96 5.13
CA SER A 97 11.03 -21.33 5.14
C SER A 97 10.02 -22.40 5.50
N ARG A 98 9.21 -22.21 6.55
CA ARG A 98 8.23 -23.24 6.95
C ARG A 98 7.14 -23.43 5.90
N ASN A 99 6.83 -22.40 5.12
CA ASN A 99 5.90 -22.46 4.00
C ASN A 99 6.59 -22.76 2.66
N GLN A 100 7.90 -23.07 2.67
CA GLN A 100 8.70 -23.36 1.47
C GLN A 100 8.58 -22.24 0.40
N TYR A 101 8.31 -21.01 0.81
CA TYR A 101 8.05 -19.84 -0.04
C TYR A 101 6.92 -20.06 -1.06
N GLN A 102 5.97 -20.94 -0.72
CA GLN A 102 4.79 -21.20 -1.55
C GLN A 102 3.80 -20.02 -1.47
N LEU A 103 3.01 -19.89 -2.53
CA LEU A 103 1.92 -18.94 -2.65
C LEU A 103 0.59 -19.63 -2.36
N GLY A 104 -0.47 -18.86 -2.16
CA GLY A 104 -1.80 -19.44 -2.04
C GLY A 104 -2.19 -20.24 -3.30
N SER A 105 -3.17 -21.12 -3.20
CA SER A 105 -3.44 -22.16 -4.21
C SER A 105 -4.08 -21.65 -5.51
N TRP A 106 -4.77 -20.51 -5.49
CA TRP A 106 -5.50 -20.00 -6.65
C TRP A 106 -4.59 -19.22 -7.62
N MET A 107 -4.47 -19.71 -8.84
CA MET A 107 -3.47 -19.28 -9.80
C MET A 107 -3.55 -17.78 -10.16
N TYR A 108 -4.74 -17.28 -10.46
CA TYR A 108 -4.94 -15.92 -10.95
C TYR A 108 -5.27 -14.90 -9.87
N HIS A 109 -5.85 -15.34 -8.75
CA HIS A 109 -6.41 -14.45 -7.75
C HIS A 109 -5.35 -13.59 -7.07
N ALA A 110 -5.57 -12.28 -7.05
CA ALA A 110 -4.61 -11.30 -6.52
C ALA A 110 -4.22 -11.56 -5.05
N ASP A 111 -5.16 -11.93 -4.19
CA ASP A 111 -4.90 -12.19 -2.78
C ASP A 111 -3.93 -13.37 -2.56
N PHE A 112 -3.96 -14.34 -3.46
CA PHE A 112 -3.15 -15.56 -3.35
C PHE A 112 -1.69 -15.41 -3.82
N ILE A 113 -1.34 -14.24 -4.38
CA ILE A 113 0.06 -13.89 -4.70
C ILE A 113 0.63 -12.82 -3.75
N ALA A 114 -0.19 -12.22 -2.91
CA ALA A 114 0.20 -11.07 -2.09
C ALA A 114 1.44 -11.34 -1.21
N VAL A 115 1.58 -12.55 -0.66
CA VAL A 115 2.74 -12.96 0.16
C VAL A 115 4.07 -12.94 -0.60
N ALA A 116 4.02 -12.99 -1.95
CA ALA A 116 5.22 -12.87 -2.78
C ALA A 116 5.93 -11.52 -2.58
N GLN A 117 5.24 -10.47 -2.18
CA GLN A 117 5.88 -9.17 -1.91
C GLN A 117 7.02 -9.33 -0.91
N VAL A 118 6.77 -9.96 0.23
CA VAL A 118 7.82 -10.18 1.25
C VAL A 118 8.86 -11.21 0.81
N TYR A 119 8.49 -12.21 0.01
CA TYR A 119 9.47 -13.19 -0.49
C TYR A 119 10.48 -12.54 -1.45
N LEU A 120 10.04 -11.56 -2.25
CA LEU A 120 10.91 -10.77 -3.11
C LEU A 120 11.83 -9.85 -2.29
N ASP A 121 11.35 -9.25 -1.20
CA ASP A 121 12.16 -8.44 -0.30
C ASP A 121 13.23 -9.29 0.40
N LEU A 122 12.86 -10.49 0.86
CA LEU A 122 13.83 -11.45 1.42
C LEU A 122 14.85 -11.90 0.38
N TYR A 123 14.43 -12.12 -0.86
CA TYR A 123 15.37 -12.47 -1.94
C TYR A 123 16.33 -11.33 -2.25
N ASN A 124 15.86 -10.09 -2.34
CA ASN A 124 16.70 -8.91 -2.52
C ASN A 124 17.80 -8.82 -1.46
N LYS A 125 17.47 -9.21 -0.22
CA LYS A 125 18.41 -9.17 0.89
C LYS A 125 19.37 -10.35 0.92
N TYR A 126 18.87 -11.58 0.69
CA TYR A 126 19.63 -12.82 0.96
C TYR A 126 20.07 -13.57 -0.29
N GLY A 127 19.55 -13.26 -1.47
CA GLY A 127 19.96 -13.82 -2.76
C GLY A 127 19.67 -15.31 -2.96
N GLN A 128 18.79 -15.93 -2.16
CA GLN A 128 18.50 -17.36 -2.29
C GLN A 128 17.35 -17.61 -3.27
N GLU A 129 17.65 -18.15 -4.45
CA GLU A 129 16.69 -18.36 -5.54
C GLU A 129 15.41 -19.10 -5.13
N ARG A 130 15.51 -20.07 -4.19
CA ARG A 130 14.34 -20.80 -3.69
C ARG A 130 13.24 -19.89 -3.12
N MET A 131 13.60 -18.68 -2.69
CA MET A 131 12.64 -17.71 -2.13
C MET A 131 11.66 -17.19 -3.17
N ILE A 132 12.02 -17.23 -4.44
CA ILE A 132 11.23 -16.67 -5.53
C ILE A 132 10.79 -17.67 -6.61
N TRP A 133 11.19 -18.95 -6.52
CA TRP A 133 10.83 -19.95 -7.54
C TRP A 133 9.32 -20.03 -7.82
N HIS A 134 8.52 -20.10 -6.76
CA HIS A 134 7.06 -20.18 -6.90
C HIS A 134 6.47 -18.88 -7.46
N THR A 135 7.04 -17.73 -7.07
CA THR A 135 6.64 -16.42 -7.59
C THR A 135 6.91 -16.31 -9.07
N LEU A 136 8.14 -16.62 -9.51
CA LEU A 136 8.50 -16.63 -10.93
C LEU A 136 7.64 -17.58 -11.74
N ALA A 137 7.50 -18.83 -11.28
CA ALA A 137 6.70 -19.83 -11.98
C ALA A 137 5.24 -19.38 -12.17
N ARG A 138 4.62 -18.82 -11.12
CA ARG A 138 3.25 -18.32 -11.21
C ARG A 138 3.13 -17.12 -12.12
N THR A 139 3.95 -16.09 -11.93
CA THR A 139 3.84 -14.85 -12.70
C THR A 139 4.12 -15.08 -14.18
N ASP A 140 5.11 -15.91 -14.51
CA ASP A 140 5.42 -16.27 -15.90
C ASP A 140 4.27 -17.05 -16.54
N TRP A 141 3.68 -17.98 -15.80
CA TRP A 141 2.53 -18.73 -16.29
C TRP A 141 1.32 -17.83 -16.54
N VAL A 142 0.98 -16.94 -15.57
CA VAL A 142 -0.14 -15.99 -15.70
C VAL A 142 0.06 -15.02 -16.86
N ILE A 143 1.29 -14.52 -17.06
CA ILE A 143 1.62 -13.66 -18.20
C ILE A 143 1.43 -14.39 -19.52
N GLY A 144 1.87 -15.65 -19.60
CA GLY A 144 1.73 -16.49 -20.79
C GLY A 144 0.29 -16.96 -21.07
N HIS A 145 -0.56 -16.98 -20.04
CA HIS A 145 -1.95 -17.47 -20.09
C HIS A 145 -2.89 -16.45 -19.40
N PRO A 146 -2.99 -15.22 -19.93
CA PRO A 146 -3.78 -14.19 -19.25
C PRO A 146 -5.25 -14.57 -19.17
N ALA A 147 -5.88 -14.23 -18.06
CA ALA A 147 -7.31 -14.42 -17.85
C ALA A 147 -8.13 -13.67 -18.91
N LYS A 148 -9.20 -14.30 -19.38
CA LYS A 148 -10.02 -13.81 -20.53
C LYS A 148 -11.33 -13.12 -20.11
N GLY A 149 -11.64 -13.03 -18.83
CA GLY A 149 -12.87 -12.44 -18.31
C GLY A 149 -12.94 -10.91 -18.46
N ASN A 150 -14.12 -10.37 -18.25
CA ASN A 150 -14.31 -8.93 -18.01
C ASN A 150 -13.95 -8.61 -16.52
N LEU A 151 -14.16 -7.36 -16.09
CA LEU A 151 -13.91 -6.91 -14.73
C LEU A 151 -15.20 -6.81 -13.88
N GLU A 152 -16.30 -7.34 -14.37
CA GLU A 152 -17.53 -7.42 -13.59
C GLU A 152 -17.41 -8.51 -12.52
N LEU A 153 -17.50 -8.12 -11.26
CA LEU A 153 -17.37 -9.04 -10.15
C LEU A 153 -18.72 -9.71 -9.86
N ASP A 154 -18.72 -11.04 -9.95
CA ASP A 154 -19.87 -11.90 -9.69
C ASP A 154 -19.41 -13.14 -8.93
N TYR A 155 -19.70 -13.25 -7.65
CA TYR A 155 -19.28 -14.37 -6.82
C TYR A 155 -19.92 -15.72 -7.18
N SER A 156 -20.97 -15.72 -8.02
CA SER A 156 -21.50 -16.97 -8.59
C SER A 156 -20.60 -17.55 -9.69
N ARG A 157 -19.71 -16.74 -10.23
CA ARG A 157 -18.72 -17.10 -11.26
C ARG A 157 -17.33 -16.86 -10.72
N ILE A 158 -16.67 -17.94 -10.31
CA ILE A 158 -15.36 -17.88 -9.67
C ILE A 158 -14.30 -17.20 -10.54
N GLU A 159 -14.38 -17.39 -11.86
CA GLU A 159 -13.49 -16.75 -12.84
C GLU A 159 -13.62 -15.22 -12.90
N SER A 160 -14.64 -14.63 -12.30
CA SER A 160 -14.74 -13.17 -12.17
C SER A 160 -13.68 -12.56 -11.27
N LEU A 161 -12.98 -13.40 -10.50
CA LEU A 161 -11.86 -13.04 -9.62
C LEU A 161 -10.49 -13.29 -10.27
N ASP A 162 -10.44 -13.82 -11.48
CA ASP A 162 -9.18 -14.11 -12.18
C ASP A 162 -8.48 -12.84 -12.72
N ARG A 163 -9.20 -11.74 -12.81
CA ARG A 163 -8.63 -10.42 -13.09
C ARG A 163 -8.78 -9.53 -11.86
N TRP A 164 -8.10 -8.40 -11.85
CA TRP A 164 -8.14 -7.46 -10.73
C TRP A 164 -9.46 -6.66 -10.73
N SER A 165 -10.58 -7.34 -10.49
CA SER A 165 -11.96 -6.85 -10.61
C SER A 165 -12.46 -6.10 -9.36
N TRP A 166 -11.61 -5.91 -8.36
CA TRP A 166 -11.90 -5.15 -7.14
C TRP A 166 -10.68 -4.32 -6.73
N CYS A 167 -10.92 -3.18 -6.08
CA CYS A 167 -9.86 -2.20 -5.82
C CYS A 167 -8.75 -2.72 -4.89
N ASP A 168 -9.06 -3.63 -3.96
CA ASP A 168 -8.06 -4.23 -3.04
C ASP A 168 -6.99 -5.02 -3.80
N ALA A 169 -7.36 -5.61 -4.94
CA ALA A 169 -6.42 -6.33 -5.80
C ALA A 169 -5.22 -5.47 -6.22
N LEU A 170 -5.40 -4.13 -6.28
CA LEU A 170 -4.37 -3.17 -6.66
C LEU A 170 -3.26 -3.00 -5.59
N PHE A 171 -3.47 -3.51 -4.38
CA PHE A 171 -2.42 -3.68 -3.38
C PHE A 171 -1.80 -5.08 -3.44
N MET A 172 -2.60 -6.10 -3.70
CA MET A 172 -2.20 -7.50 -3.50
C MET A 172 -1.20 -7.98 -4.57
N ALA A 173 -1.54 -7.82 -5.86
CA ALA A 173 -0.76 -8.36 -6.96
C ALA A 173 0.19 -7.36 -7.63
N PRO A 174 -0.19 -6.11 -7.95
CA PRO A 174 0.62 -5.18 -8.70
C PRO A 174 2.04 -4.94 -8.18
N PRO A 175 2.27 -4.80 -6.86
CA PRO A 175 3.62 -4.60 -6.33
C PRO A 175 4.57 -5.79 -6.63
N VAL A 176 4.03 -7.02 -6.71
CA VAL A 176 4.83 -8.21 -7.07
C VAL A 176 5.44 -8.06 -8.45
N TYR A 177 4.63 -7.65 -9.44
CA TYR A 177 5.10 -7.45 -10.80
C TYR A 177 6.05 -6.25 -10.92
N ALA A 178 5.82 -5.17 -10.18
CA ALA A 178 6.73 -4.04 -10.12
C ALA A 178 8.10 -4.43 -9.54
N LYS A 179 8.12 -5.17 -8.42
CA LYS A 179 9.36 -5.69 -7.80
C LYS A 179 10.09 -6.66 -8.74
N LEU A 180 9.39 -7.58 -9.41
CA LEU A 180 9.99 -8.49 -10.39
C LEU A 180 10.62 -7.75 -11.55
N TYR A 181 9.95 -6.72 -12.09
CA TYR A 181 10.53 -5.88 -13.13
C TYR A 181 11.79 -5.15 -12.66
N ALA A 182 11.76 -4.56 -11.47
CA ALA A 182 12.93 -3.88 -10.90
C ALA A 182 14.14 -4.82 -10.72
N MET A 183 13.88 -6.06 -10.30
CA MET A 183 14.91 -7.07 -10.05
C MET A 183 15.49 -7.69 -11.31
N THR A 184 14.65 -7.93 -12.33
CA THR A 184 15.05 -8.71 -13.51
C THR A 184 15.34 -7.85 -14.74
N GLY A 185 14.78 -6.64 -14.80
CA GLY A 185 14.75 -5.81 -16.02
C GLY A 185 13.84 -6.35 -17.13
N ASP A 186 13.14 -7.49 -16.91
CA ASP A 186 12.30 -8.10 -17.93
C ASP A 186 10.96 -7.34 -18.04
N LYS A 187 10.77 -6.70 -19.19
CA LYS A 187 9.61 -5.86 -19.48
C LYS A 187 8.27 -6.59 -19.45
N LYS A 188 8.26 -7.93 -19.59
CA LYS A 188 7.02 -8.70 -19.52
C LYS A 188 6.23 -8.43 -18.23
N TYR A 189 6.93 -8.22 -17.11
CA TYR A 189 6.31 -7.94 -15.82
C TYR A 189 5.66 -6.55 -15.78
N VAL A 190 6.39 -5.50 -16.18
CA VAL A 190 5.81 -4.14 -16.18
C VAL A 190 4.75 -3.96 -17.26
N ASP A 191 4.86 -4.62 -18.40
CA ASP A 191 3.85 -4.58 -19.46
C ASP A 191 2.55 -5.27 -18.99
N PHE A 192 2.65 -6.42 -18.31
CA PHE A 192 1.50 -7.08 -17.69
C PHE A 192 0.88 -6.21 -16.59
N LEU A 193 1.69 -5.71 -15.67
CA LEU A 193 1.27 -4.77 -14.62
C LEU A 193 0.46 -3.62 -15.20
N ASN A 194 1.01 -2.91 -16.19
CA ASN A 194 0.33 -1.75 -16.75
C ASN A 194 -0.97 -2.09 -17.47
N ARG A 195 -1.01 -3.21 -18.18
CA ARG A 195 -2.21 -3.65 -18.88
C ARG A 195 -3.36 -3.91 -17.89
N GLU A 196 -3.12 -4.72 -16.87
CA GLU A 196 -4.16 -5.10 -15.92
C GLU A 196 -4.51 -3.95 -14.97
N TYR A 197 -3.52 -3.18 -14.50
CA TYR A 197 -3.77 -2.04 -13.63
C TYR A 197 -4.61 -0.96 -14.32
N ARG A 198 -4.28 -0.62 -15.56
CA ARG A 198 -5.04 0.38 -16.32
C ARG A 198 -6.45 -0.10 -16.64
N ALA A 199 -6.63 -1.39 -16.96
CA ALA A 199 -7.95 -1.94 -17.16
C ALA A 199 -8.82 -1.80 -15.88
N THR A 200 -8.27 -2.09 -14.70
CA THR A 200 -8.98 -1.90 -13.43
C THR A 200 -9.21 -0.42 -13.13
N TYR A 201 -8.22 0.43 -13.37
CA TYR A 201 -8.36 1.89 -13.23
C TYR A 201 -9.49 2.43 -14.12
N ASP A 202 -9.49 2.11 -15.40
CA ASP A 202 -10.51 2.60 -16.33
C ASP A 202 -11.91 2.10 -15.98
N PHE A 203 -12.01 0.96 -15.31
CA PHE A 203 -13.27 0.34 -14.91
C PHE A 203 -13.79 0.80 -13.55
N LEU A 204 -12.92 0.97 -12.54
CA LEU A 204 -13.34 1.24 -11.16
C LEU A 204 -13.12 2.69 -10.69
N PHE A 205 -12.27 3.47 -11.37
CA PHE A 205 -11.97 4.82 -10.92
C PHE A 205 -13.06 5.81 -11.40
N ASP A 206 -13.72 6.42 -10.44
CA ASP A 206 -14.68 7.50 -10.71
C ASP A 206 -13.93 8.82 -10.94
N LYS A 207 -13.94 9.31 -12.17
CA LYS A 207 -13.21 10.52 -12.59
C LYS A 207 -13.80 11.82 -12.07
N GLU A 208 -15.03 11.79 -11.57
CA GLU A 208 -15.71 12.96 -10.97
C GLU A 208 -15.35 13.08 -9.49
N GLU A 209 -15.41 11.95 -8.77
CA GLU A 209 -15.12 11.91 -7.35
C GLU A 209 -13.63 11.68 -7.04
N HIS A 210 -12.82 11.28 -8.03
CA HIS A 210 -11.42 10.89 -7.88
C HIS A 210 -11.19 9.79 -6.84
N LEU A 211 -12.11 8.82 -6.78
CA LEU A 211 -12.11 7.69 -5.86
C LEU A 211 -12.37 6.38 -6.61
N PHE A 212 -11.94 5.26 -6.04
CA PHE A 212 -12.22 3.95 -6.56
C PHE A 212 -13.48 3.37 -5.95
N TYR A 213 -14.40 2.87 -6.78
CA TYR A 213 -15.40 1.91 -6.33
C TYR A 213 -14.71 0.64 -5.85
N ARG A 214 -15.31 -0.05 -4.87
CA ARG A 214 -14.79 -1.35 -4.46
C ARG A 214 -14.77 -2.35 -5.60
N ASP A 215 -15.89 -2.48 -6.30
CA ASP A 215 -16.10 -3.31 -7.49
C ASP A 215 -17.40 -2.89 -8.21
N SER A 216 -17.69 -3.51 -9.37
CA SER A 216 -18.84 -3.18 -10.23
C SER A 216 -20.19 -3.22 -9.55
N ARG A 217 -20.36 -4.00 -8.48
CA ARG A 217 -21.64 -4.12 -7.74
C ARG A 217 -22.00 -2.84 -6.98
N TYR A 218 -21.07 -1.88 -6.89
CA TYR A 218 -21.27 -0.59 -6.21
C TYR A 218 -21.58 0.58 -7.15
N PHE A 219 -21.47 0.43 -8.46
CA PHE A 219 -21.65 1.53 -9.41
C PHE A 219 -23.00 2.25 -9.31
N ASN A 220 -24.07 1.51 -9.02
CA ASN A 220 -25.42 2.03 -8.91
C ASN A 220 -25.92 2.14 -7.46
N LYS A 221 -25.06 1.86 -6.48
CA LYS A 221 -25.44 1.98 -5.07
C LYS A 221 -25.25 3.42 -4.58
N LYS A 222 -26.10 3.79 -3.63
CA LYS A 222 -26.05 5.08 -2.97
C LYS A 222 -26.00 4.88 -1.46
N GLU A 223 -25.31 5.82 -0.80
CA GLU A 223 -25.33 5.97 0.64
C GLU A 223 -26.66 6.54 1.13
N ALA A 224 -26.89 6.56 2.45
CA ALA A 224 -28.10 7.12 3.04
C ALA A 224 -28.30 8.61 2.70
N ASN A 225 -27.20 9.37 2.56
CA ASN A 225 -27.22 10.76 2.13
C ASN A 225 -27.38 10.96 0.60
N GLY A 226 -27.58 9.89 -0.16
CA GLY A 226 -27.75 9.91 -1.62
C GLY A 226 -26.47 9.99 -2.44
N LYS A 227 -25.29 10.08 -1.81
CA LYS A 227 -24.00 10.10 -2.52
C LYS A 227 -23.60 8.71 -3.02
N LYS A 228 -22.59 8.66 -3.91
CA LYS A 228 -21.98 7.41 -4.39
C LYS A 228 -21.27 6.70 -3.22
N VAL A 229 -21.17 5.37 -3.30
CA VAL A 229 -20.55 4.55 -2.25
C VAL A 229 -19.06 4.37 -2.55
N PHE A 230 -18.20 4.96 -1.72
CA PHE A 230 -16.76 4.78 -1.77
C PHE A 230 -16.21 4.35 -0.43
N TRP A 231 -15.66 3.15 -0.41
CA TRP A 231 -15.16 2.52 0.80
C TRP A 231 -13.77 3.03 1.18
N GLY A 232 -13.61 3.50 2.43
CA GLY A 232 -12.36 4.10 2.94
C GLY A 232 -11.17 3.15 2.86
N ARG A 233 -11.30 1.93 3.40
CA ARG A 233 -10.24 0.91 3.31
C ARG A 233 -9.90 0.54 1.87
N GLY A 234 -10.89 0.45 0.98
CA GLY A 234 -10.66 0.17 -0.43
C GLY A 234 -9.75 1.20 -1.10
N ASN A 235 -10.00 2.48 -0.88
CA ASN A 235 -9.15 3.56 -1.39
C ASN A 235 -7.79 3.61 -0.67
N GLY A 236 -7.75 3.23 0.62
CA GLY A 236 -6.50 3.03 1.35
C GLY A 236 -5.63 1.92 0.74
N TRP A 237 -6.23 0.78 0.34
CA TRP A 237 -5.52 -0.29 -0.38
C TRP A 237 -4.88 0.22 -1.67
N VAL A 238 -5.63 0.99 -2.47
CA VAL A 238 -5.09 1.52 -3.73
C VAL A 238 -3.91 2.45 -3.48
N LEU A 239 -4.01 3.36 -2.50
CA LEU A 239 -2.90 4.25 -2.13
C LEU A 239 -1.67 3.49 -1.62
N GLY A 240 -1.87 2.52 -0.73
CA GLY A 240 -0.79 1.66 -0.26
C GLY A 240 -0.12 0.90 -1.41
N GLY A 241 -0.91 0.31 -2.31
CA GLY A 241 -0.41 -0.38 -3.49
C GLY A 241 0.36 0.53 -4.46
N LEU A 242 -0.11 1.76 -4.64
CA LEU A 242 0.61 2.77 -5.43
C LEU A 242 1.96 3.13 -4.81
N SER A 243 2.02 3.25 -3.47
CA SER A 243 3.28 3.49 -2.77
C SER A 243 4.28 2.36 -3.01
N GLU A 244 3.84 1.10 -2.90
CA GLU A 244 4.70 -0.08 -3.17
C GLU A 244 5.17 -0.14 -4.63
N ILE A 245 4.28 0.14 -5.58
CA ILE A 245 4.63 0.19 -7.01
C ILE A 245 5.67 1.29 -7.28
N LEU A 246 5.45 2.49 -6.74
CA LEU A 246 6.35 3.64 -6.94
C LEU A 246 7.70 3.45 -6.26
N GLN A 247 7.78 2.74 -5.14
CA GLN A 247 9.04 2.35 -4.52
C GLN A 247 9.84 1.39 -5.41
N ALA A 248 9.16 0.46 -6.08
CA ALA A 248 9.80 -0.56 -6.90
C ALA A 248 10.15 -0.07 -8.30
N LEU A 249 9.29 0.71 -8.96
CA LEU A 249 9.51 1.12 -10.34
C LEU A 249 10.70 2.06 -10.49
N PRO A 250 11.61 1.80 -11.47
CA PRO A 250 12.70 2.72 -11.77
C PRO A 250 12.22 4.15 -12.05
N ALA A 251 12.93 5.16 -11.54
CA ALA A 251 12.54 6.57 -11.64
C ALA A 251 12.36 7.06 -13.10
N LYS A 252 13.05 6.43 -14.06
CA LYS A 252 12.97 6.79 -15.49
C LYS A 252 12.04 5.87 -16.30
N ASP A 253 11.28 4.98 -15.63
CA ASP A 253 10.36 4.13 -16.36
C ASP A 253 9.22 4.96 -16.97
N LYS A 254 8.91 4.69 -18.27
CA LYS A 254 7.91 5.44 -19.03
C LYS A 254 6.49 5.35 -18.44
N HIS A 255 6.20 4.31 -17.65
CA HIS A 255 4.89 4.10 -17.06
C HIS A 255 4.74 4.76 -15.68
N ARG A 256 5.87 5.11 -15.04
CA ARG A 256 5.88 5.66 -13.68
C ARG A 256 4.99 6.90 -13.55
N ARG A 257 5.00 7.78 -14.54
CA ARG A 257 4.21 9.00 -14.55
C ARG A 257 2.72 8.77 -14.32
N PHE A 258 2.16 7.71 -14.88
CA PHE A 258 0.75 7.36 -14.66
C PHE A 258 0.45 7.04 -13.18
N TYR A 259 1.33 6.29 -12.53
CA TYR A 259 1.16 5.93 -11.11
C TYR A 259 1.38 7.15 -10.21
N GLU A 260 2.32 8.03 -10.53
CA GLU A 260 2.54 9.29 -9.81
C GLU A 260 1.32 10.22 -9.90
N ASP A 261 0.79 10.44 -11.11
CA ASP A 261 -0.39 11.30 -11.31
C ASP A 261 -1.63 10.75 -10.60
N LEU A 262 -1.83 9.43 -10.65
CA LEU A 262 -2.93 8.78 -9.94
C LEU A 262 -2.75 8.88 -8.42
N PHE A 263 -1.52 8.63 -7.93
CA PHE A 263 -1.18 8.76 -6.52
C PHE A 263 -1.48 10.16 -5.99
N VAL A 264 -1.03 11.20 -6.69
CA VAL A 264 -1.26 12.60 -6.31
C VAL A 264 -2.75 12.94 -6.32
N THR A 265 -3.47 12.52 -7.37
CA THR A 265 -4.91 12.78 -7.50
C THR A 265 -5.71 12.14 -6.37
N LEU A 266 -5.48 10.86 -6.10
CA LEU A 266 -6.18 10.13 -5.05
C LEU A 266 -5.80 10.65 -3.65
N SER A 267 -4.52 10.95 -3.42
CA SER A 267 -4.02 11.55 -2.17
C SER A 267 -4.69 12.88 -1.86
N ALA A 268 -4.81 13.76 -2.87
CA ALA A 268 -5.48 15.05 -2.70
C ALA A 268 -6.95 14.85 -2.29
N ARG A 269 -7.65 13.93 -2.95
CA ARG A 269 -9.06 13.67 -2.67
C ARG A 269 -9.29 13.07 -1.29
N VAL A 270 -8.54 12.06 -0.89
CA VAL A 270 -8.70 11.47 0.45
C VAL A 270 -8.34 12.45 1.57
N ALA A 271 -7.35 13.32 1.36
CA ALA A 271 -7.00 14.34 2.34
C ALA A 271 -8.18 15.31 2.64
N GLU A 272 -8.96 15.66 1.62
CA GLU A 272 -10.18 16.47 1.78
C GLU A 272 -11.28 15.78 2.60
N LEU A 273 -11.25 14.45 2.63
CA LEU A 273 -12.27 13.61 3.28
C LEU A 273 -11.88 13.16 4.69
N GLN A 274 -10.76 13.65 5.23
CA GLN A 274 -10.36 13.38 6.60
C GLN A 274 -11.36 13.99 7.60
N SER A 275 -11.77 13.22 8.59
CA SER A 275 -12.65 13.69 9.66
C SER A 275 -11.95 14.73 10.55
N LYS A 276 -12.75 15.46 11.35
CA LYS A 276 -12.21 16.45 12.30
C LYS A 276 -11.26 15.82 13.32
N ASP A 277 -11.43 14.54 13.62
CA ASP A 277 -10.64 13.79 14.61
C ASP A 277 -9.43 13.07 13.99
N GLY A 278 -9.12 13.35 12.71
CA GLY A 278 -7.92 12.82 12.04
C GLY A 278 -8.09 11.44 11.41
N TYR A 279 -9.26 10.81 11.51
CA TYR A 279 -9.53 9.49 10.96
C TYR A 279 -10.22 9.56 9.60
N TRP A 280 -10.26 8.42 8.91
CA TRP A 280 -11.19 8.15 7.82
C TRP A 280 -12.21 7.11 8.27
N HIS A 281 -13.39 7.17 7.66
CA HIS A 281 -14.51 6.30 7.99
C HIS A 281 -14.73 5.22 6.92
N ALA A 282 -15.57 4.23 7.22
CA ALA A 282 -15.86 3.15 6.28
C ALA A 282 -16.45 3.68 4.97
N SER A 283 -17.36 4.66 5.02
CA SER A 283 -17.78 5.42 3.85
C SER A 283 -17.09 6.77 3.80
N LEU A 284 -16.41 7.07 2.69
CA LEU A 284 -15.71 8.33 2.49
C LEU A 284 -16.65 9.51 2.25
N LEU A 285 -17.82 9.28 1.65
CA LEU A 285 -18.78 10.34 1.32
C LEU A 285 -19.99 10.41 2.26
N ASP A 286 -20.13 9.47 3.19
CA ASP A 286 -21.18 9.46 4.21
C ASP A 286 -20.64 9.01 5.58
N PRO A 287 -19.68 9.77 6.15
CA PRO A 287 -19.09 9.40 7.43
C PRO A 287 -20.11 9.43 8.58
N GLU A 288 -21.19 10.21 8.47
CA GLU A 288 -22.24 10.32 9.50
C GLU A 288 -23.01 9.00 9.68
N SER A 289 -23.25 8.27 8.58
CA SER A 289 -23.89 6.94 8.64
C SER A 289 -22.95 5.85 9.15
N TYR A 290 -21.63 6.11 9.15
CA TYR A 290 -20.58 5.19 9.59
C TYR A 290 -19.60 5.91 10.55
N PRO A 291 -20.06 6.34 11.75
CA PRO A 291 -19.32 7.27 12.60
C PRO A 291 -18.06 6.68 13.25
N SER A 292 -17.91 5.36 13.25
CA SER A 292 -16.72 4.73 13.82
C SER A 292 -15.48 5.00 12.94
N PRO A 293 -14.33 5.35 13.55
CA PRO A 293 -13.06 5.39 12.82
C PRO A 293 -12.76 4.05 12.14
N GLU A 294 -12.30 4.09 10.91
CA GLU A 294 -11.84 2.90 10.20
C GLU A 294 -10.32 2.83 10.27
N THR A 295 -9.79 1.98 11.16
CA THR A 295 -8.37 1.92 11.52
C THR A 295 -7.49 1.57 10.33
N SER A 296 -7.90 0.61 9.49
CA SER A 296 -7.09 0.18 8.35
C SER A 296 -7.05 1.22 7.24
N ALA A 297 -8.17 1.90 6.94
CA ALA A 297 -8.16 3.03 6.01
C ALA A 297 -7.20 4.12 6.48
N THR A 298 -7.31 4.51 7.76
CA THR A 298 -6.45 5.52 8.36
C THR A 298 -4.98 5.13 8.27
N GLY A 299 -4.63 3.89 8.62
CA GLY A 299 -3.26 3.40 8.56
C GLY A 299 -2.67 3.44 7.14
N PHE A 300 -3.40 2.93 6.12
CA PHE A 300 -2.94 2.96 4.73
C PHE A 300 -2.82 4.36 4.16
N ILE A 301 -3.80 5.22 4.44
CA ILE A 301 -3.79 6.59 3.91
C ILE A 301 -2.62 7.37 4.55
N VAL A 302 -2.44 7.30 5.87
CA VAL A 302 -1.31 7.96 6.56
C VAL A 302 0.03 7.45 6.04
N TYR A 303 0.19 6.13 5.87
CA TYR A 303 1.38 5.53 5.27
C TYR A 303 1.68 6.12 3.88
N ALA A 304 0.68 6.12 3.00
CA ALA A 304 0.85 6.60 1.63
C ALA A 304 1.14 8.11 1.58
N LEU A 305 0.42 8.93 2.37
CA LEU A 305 0.68 10.36 2.41
C LEU A 305 2.09 10.68 2.94
N ALA A 306 2.56 9.96 3.97
CA ALA A 306 3.91 10.10 4.49
C ALA A 306 4.96 9.72 3.43
N TYR A 307 4.74 8.62 2.70
CA TYR A 307 5.55 8.24 1.55
C TYR A 307 5.62 9.37 0.51
N GLY A 308 4.47 9.88 0.09
CA GLY A 308 4.39 10.93 -0.92
C GLY A 308 5.10 12.22 -0.52
N ILE A 309 5.06 12.59 0.77
CA ILE A 309 5.81 13.73 1.31
C ILE A 309 7.31 13.47 1.23
N ASN A 310 7.77 12.31 1.64
CA ASN A 310 9.18 11.95 1.69
C ASN A 310 9.82 11.88 0.28
N GLU A 311 9.07 11.37 -0.69
CA GLU A 311 9.50 11.28 -2.10
C GLU A 311 9.31 12.57 -2.88
N GLY A 312 8.75 13.63 -2.26
CA GLY A 312 8.50 14.90 -2.92
C GLY A 312 7.37 14.87 -3.96
N LEU A 313 6.53 13.84 -3.93
CA LEU A 313 5.33 13.72 -4.76
C LEU A 313 4.18 14.59 -4.25
N LEU A 314 4.13 14.80 -2.94
CA LEU A 314 3.13 15.62 -2.25
C LEU A 314 3.77 16.84 -1.59
N ASP A 315 3.07 17.95 -1.64
CA ASP A 315 3.47 19.20 -0.97
C ASP A 315 3.51 18.98 0.56
N LYS A 316 4.70 19.16 1.14
CA LYS A 316 4.95 18.91 2.55
C LYS A 316 4.08 19.80 3.46
N ASP A 317 3.95 21.06 3.14
CA ASP A 317 3.24 22.02 4.00
C ASP A 317 1.73 21.74 3.98
N LYS A 318 1.22 21.26 2.84
CA LYS A 318 -0.18 20.88 2.69
C LYS A 318 -0.54 19.57 3.38
N PHE A 319 0.32 18.53 3.23
CA PHE A 319 -0.03 17.17 3.65
C PHE A 319 0.48 16.77 5.04
N THR A 320 1.54 17.43 5.57
CA THR A 320 1.99 17.14 6.94
C THR A 320 0.88 17.34 7.99
N PRO A 321 0.06 18.40 7.96
CA PRO A 321 -1.04 18.54 8.91
C PRO A 321 -2.07 17.42 8.84
N VAL A 322 -2.27 16.81 7.66
CA VAL A 322 -3.17 15.68 7.46
C VAL A 322 -2.59 14.40 8.10
N VAL A 323 -1.29 14.17 7.93
CA VAL A 323 -0.61 12.97 8.44
C VAL A 323 -0.50 12.97 9.96
N VAL A 324 -0.31 14.15 10.59
CA VAL A 324 -0.05 14.25 12.03
C VAL A 324 -1.30 14.49 12.88
N LYS A 325 -2.43 14.75 12.24
CA LYS A 325 -3.71 14.95 12.91
C LYS A 325 -4.27 13.64 13.46
#